data_b5a02462830af2b6912b612f20c53a40
#
_entry.id   b5a02462830af2b6912b612f20c53a40
#
_cell.length_a   1.000
_cell.length_b   1.000
_cell.length_c   1.000
_cell.angle_alpha   90.00
_cell.angle_beta   90.00
_cell.angle_gamma   90.00
#
_symmetry.space_group_name_H-M   'P 1'
#
loop_
_entity.id
_entity.type
_entity.pdbx_description
1 polymer ?
#
loop_
_entity_poly.entity_id
_entity_poly.type
_entity_poly.pdbx_seq_one_letter_code
_entity_poly.pdbx_strand_id
1 'polypeptide(L)'
;MNISRKIEVEQLRNRKSELFDKEVLNILNGQVMYEEFKNKKLMGDSDYAPFNEAMCVNSATTQVFNEEFIKTRAKGHNSSVESYIKKVIDPLENLFTKKYKCIVLWFGEDMFCQMNLLTILSHLEQSAYEGKVYLNSFREDEFKVNQIELYSSIYNEVLVNHKKDLP
;
A
#
# COMPACT_ATOMS: atom_id res chain seq x y z
N MET A 1 -3.89 12.18 17.25
CA MET A 1 -2.88 12.15 16.18
C MET A 1 -1.51 12.47 16.73
N ASN A 2 -0.50 11.77 16.29
CA ASN A 2 0.88 12.07 16.66
C ASN A 2 1.26 13.45 16.07
N ILE A 3 1.78 14.35 16.94
CA ILE A 3 2.19 15.70 16.53
C ILE A 3 3.24 15.66 15.42
N SER A 4 4.15 14.69 15.47
CA SER A 4 5.19 14.53 14.45
C SER A 4 4.62 14.25 13.07
N ARG A 5 3.57 13.42 12.96
CA ARG A 5 2.90 13.12 11.69
C ARG A 5 2.22 14.34 11.10
N LYS A 6 1.61 15.17 11.94
CA LYS A 6 1.00 16.42 11.49
C LYS A 6 2.04 17.36 10.88
N ILE A 7 3.19 17.48 11.53
CA ILE A 7 4.32 18.30 11.04
C ILE A 7 4.82 17.75 9.71
N GLU A 8 4.99 16.43 9.58
CA GLU A 8 5.42 15.78 8.34
C GLU A 8 4.47 16.07 7.18
N VAL A 9 3.17 15.96 7.42
CA VAL A 9 2.15 16.25 6.41
C VAL A 9 2.19 17.72 5.99
N GLU A 10 2.33 18.65 6.92
CA GLU A 10 2.43 20.08 6.60
C GLU A 10 3.70 20.42 5.83
N GLN A 11 4.83 19.80 6.19
CA GLN A 11 6.07 19.94 5.44
C GLN A 11 5.93 19.41 4.01
N LEU A 12 5.28 18.27 3.85
CA LEU A 12 5.00 17.71 2.54
C LEU A 12 4.09 18.63 1.72
N ARG A 13 3.05 19.19 2.34
CA ARG A 13 2.16 20.15 1.69
C ARG A 13 2.91 21.36 1.15
N ASN A 14 3.84 21.90 1.91
CA ASN A 14 4.65 23.06 1.52
C ASN A 14 5.60 22.73 0.37
N ARG A 15 6.11 21.50 0.30
CA ARG A 15 7.07 21.08 -0.73
C ARG A 15 6.40 20.55 -2.01
N LYS A 16 5.26 19.89 -1.87
CA LYS A 16 4.58 19.18 -2.98
C LYS A 16 3.07 19.31 -2.89
N SER A 17 2.58 20.52 -3.12
CA SER A 17 1.14 20.81 -3.07
C SER A 17 0.33 19.98 -4.06
N GLU A 18 0.93 19.53 -5.17
CA GLU A 18 0.29 18.67 -6.16
C GLU A 18 -0.13 17.29 -5.64
N LEU A 19 0.40 16.85 -4.50
CA LEU A 19 -0.02 15.59 -3.88
C LEU A 19 -1.36 15.66 -3.15
N PHE A 20 -1.97 16.83 -3.10
CA PHE A 20 -3.19 17.09 -2.35
C PHE A 20 -4.45 17.20 -3.22
N ASP A 21 -4.37 16.83 -4.51
CA ASP A 21 -5.49 16.92 -5.42
C ASP A 21 -6.16 15.55 -5.69
N LYS A 22 -7.31 15.60 -6.40
CA LYS A 22 -8.16 14.42 -6.67
C LYS A 22 -7.51 13.35 -7.55
N GLU A 23 -6.46 13.68 -8.26
CA GLU A 23 -5.75 12.75 -9.15
C GLU A 23 -4.66 11.97 -8.42
N VAL A 24 -4.66 12.05 -7.09
CA VAL A 24 -3.69 11.38 -6.22
C VAL A 24 -4.41 10.38 -5.31
N LEU A 25 -3.87 9.19 -5.21
CA LEU A 25 -4.31 8.17 -4.27
C LEU A 25 -3.27 7.99 -3.17
N ASN A 26 -3.72 8.07 -1.92
CA ASN A 26 -2.91 7.70 -0.76
C ASN A 26 -3.24 6.29 -0.33
N ILE A 27 -2.26 5.42 -0.27
CA ILE A 27 -2.42 4.07 0.26
C ILE A 27 -1.80 4.02 1.65
N LEU A 28 -2.64 3.75 2.65
CA LEU A 28 -2.27 3.75 4.05
C LEU A 28 -2.09 2.31 4.54
N ASN A 29 -1.09 2.09 5.38
CA ASN A 29 -0.85 0.77 5.95
C ASN A 29 -1.81 0.49 7.10
N GLY A 30 -3.01 0.02 6.76
CA GLY A 30 -4.02 -0.42 7.71
C GLY A 30 -5.15 0.57 7.96
N GLN A 31 -6.19 0.05 8.62
CA GLN A 31 -7.46 0.74 8.80
C GLN A 31 -7.35 1.97 9.72
N VAL A 32 -6.58 1.87 10.79
CA VAL A 32 -6.45 2.95 11.78
C VAL A 32 -5.84 4.20 11.16
N MET A 33 -4.75 4.03 10.42
CA MET A 33 -4.09 5.13 9.70
C MET A 33 -5.02 5.72 8.62
N TYR A 34 -5.71 4.85 7.89
CA TYR A 34 -6.68 5.28 6.88
C TYR A 34 -7.77 6.17 7.47
N GLU A 35 -8.38 5.76 8.57
CA GLU A 35 -9.44 6.53 9.24
C GLU A 35 -8.92 7.89 9.71
N GLU A 36 -7.72 7.91 10.30
CA GLU A 36 -7.09 9.16 10.72
C GLU A 36 -6.87 10.12 9.55
N PHE A 37 -6.27 9.63 8.45
CA PHE A 37 -5.99 10.45 7.28
C PHE A 37 -7.25 10.96 6.61
N LYS A 38 -8.23 10.08 6.42
CA LYS A 38 -9.48 10.41 5.75
C LYS A 38 -10.34 11.36 6.56
N ASN A 39 -10.53 11.07 7.85
CA ASN A 39 -11.42 11.88 8.71
C ASN A 39 -10.89 13.28 8.90
N LYS A 40 -9.57 13.44 8.95
CA LYS A 40 -8.91 14.75 9.12
C LYS A 40 -8.50 15.37 7.79
N LYS A 41 -8.76 14.72 6.69
CA LYS A 41 -8.34 15.15 5.33
C LYS A 41 -6.87 15.59 5.30
N LEU A 42 -6.00 14.76 5.87
CA LEU A 42 -4.58 15.11 6.00
C LEU A 42 -3.91 15.40 4.67
N MET A 43 -4.32 14.71 3.60
CA MET A 43 -3.84 14.92 2.24
C MET A 43 -4.88 15.63 1.37
N GLY A 44 -5.71 16.50 1.97
CA GLY A 44 -6.66 17.35 1.27
C GLY A 44 -7.72 16.58 0.50
N ASP A 45 -7.95 17.00 -0.75
CA ASP A 45 -8.97 16.43 -1.64
C ASP A 45 -8.50 15.16 -2.38
N SER A 46 -7.32 14.66 -2.11
CA SER A 46 -6.87 13.39 -2.66
C SER A 46 -7.71 12.22 -2.16
N ASP A 47 -7.61 11.08 -2.84
CA ASP A 47 -8.29 9.85 -2.42
C ASP A 47 -7.44 9.06 -1.42
N TYR A 48 -8.10 8.19 -0.64
CA TYR A 48 -7.48 7.41 0.42
C TYR A 48 -7.95 5.96 0.33
N ALA A 49 -7.04 5.01 0.49
CA ALA A 49 -7.38 3.59 0.56
C ALA A 49 -6.49 2.87 1.58
N PRO A 50 -7.05 2.01 2.44
CA PRO A 50 -6.25 1.23 3.37
C PRO A 50 -5.77 -0.05 2.71
N PHE A 51 -4.58 -0.51 3.06
CA PHE A 51 -4.16 -1.87 2.81
C PHE A 51 -4.23 -2.66 4.11
N ASN A 52 -5.32 -3.38 4.30
CA ASN A 52 -5.67 -4.09 5.53
C ASN A 52 -5.14 -5.52 5.52
N GLU A 53 -3.84 -5.69 5.35
CA GLU A 53 -3.19 -6.98 5.28
C GLU A 53 -1.97 -7.07 6.20
N ALA A 54 -1.51 -8.27 6.42
CA ALA A 54 -0.26 -8.59 7.11
C ALA A 54 0.51 -9.60 6.26
N MET A 55 1.17 -9.12 5.22
CA MET A 55 1.85 -9.97 4.24
C MET A 55 3.06 -10.71 4.82
N CYS A 56 3.55 -10.32 5.99
CA CYS A 56 4.62 -11.03 6.70
C CYS A 56 4.20 -12.40 7.23
N VAL A 57 2.90 -12.70 7.29
CA VAL A 57 2.38 -14.01 7.73
C VAL A 57 1.63 -14.71 6.61
N ASN A 58 1.60 -16.03 6.66
CA ASN A 58 0.91 -16.90 5.71
C ASN A 58 1.49 -16.88 4.29
N SER A 59 1.03 -17.80 3.47
CA SER A 59 1.51 -17.94 2.10
C SER A 59 0.99 -16.84 1.19
N ALA A 60 1.77 -16.53 0.17
CA ALA A 60 1.42 -15.59 -0.89
C ALA A 60 1.58 -16.26 -2.26
N THR A 61 1.03 -15.64 -3.28
CA THR A 61 1.09 -16.10 -4.67
C THR A 61 1.79 -15.07 -5.56
N THR A 62 2.27 -15.49 -6.71
CA THR A 62 3.05 -14.66 -7.63
C THR A 62 2.27 -13.45 -8.12
N GLN A 63 1.03 -13.66 -8.59
CA GLN A 63 0.19 -12.58 -9.08
C GLN A 63 -0.57 -11.95 -7.93
N VAL A 64 -0.37 -10.65 -7.71
CA VAL A 64 -1.00 -9.92 -6.61
C VAL A 64 -2.45 -9.58 -6.95
N PHE A 65 -3.34 -9.80 -6.00
CA PHE A 65 -4.77 -9.47 -6.04
C PHE A 65 -5.63 -10.22 -7.07
N ASN A 66 -5.10 -11.26 -7.70
CA ASN A 66 -5.93 -12.13 -8.54
C ASN A 66 -6.71 -13.13 -7.68
N GLU A 67 -7.52 -13.98 -8.33
CA GLU A 67 -8.36 -14.96 -7.64
C GLU A 67 -7.54 -15.93 -6.77
N GLU A 68 -6.42 -16.43 -7.28
CA GLU A 68 -5.53 -17.33 -6.54
C GLU A 68 -4.94 -16.65 -5.30
N PHE A 69 -4.49 -15.41 -5.42
CA PHE A 69 -4.00 -14.61 -4.30
C PHE A 69 -5.08 -14.48 -3.22
N ILE A 70 -6.28 -14.10 -3.61
CA ILE A 70 -7.41 -13.90 -2.69
C ILE A 70 -7.73 -15.19 -1.94
N LYS A 71 -7.85 -16.32 -2.65
CA LYS A 71 -8.13 -17.62 -2.04
C LYS A 71 -7.03 -18.05 -1.07
N THR A 72 -5.78 -17.90 -1.47
CA THR A 72 -4.62 -18.27 -0.65
C THR A 72 -4.54 -17.42 0.62
N ARG A 73 -4.72 -16.11 0.49
CA ARG A 73 -4.68 -15.22 1.65
C ARG A 73 -5.87 -15.44 2.59
N ALA A 74 -7.06 -15.59 2.06
CA ALA A 74 -8.25 -15.91 2.87
C ALA A 74 -8.05 -17.19 3.68
N LYS A 75 -7.58 -18.25 3.06
CA LYS A 75 -7.28 -19.53 3.73
C LYS A 75 -6.24 -19.35 4.84
N GLY A 76 -5.18 -18.60 4.59
CA GLY A 76 -4.13 -18.34 5.58
C GLY A 76 -4.66 -17.61 6.81
N HIS A 77 -5.63 -16.73 6.65
CA HIS A 77 -6.25 -15.99 7.74
C HIS A 77 -7.46 -16.69 8.37
N ASN A 78 -7.74 -17.94 7.99
CA ASN A 78 -8.95 -18.67 8.43
C ASN A 78 -10.23 -17.89 8.15
N SER A 79 -10.29 -17.23 7.00
CA SER A 79 -11.38 -16.36 6.56
C SER A 79 -12.06 -16.95 5.34
N SER A 80 -13.35 -16.67 5.16
CA SER A 80 -14.00 -16.91 3.87
C SER A 80 -13.44 -15.97 2.80
N VAL A 81 -13.57 -16.34 1.54
CA VAL A 81 -13.18 -15.49 0.41
C VAL A 81 -13.96 -14.18 0.44
N GLU A 82 -15.26 -14.26 0.71
CA GLU A 82 -16.13 -13.07 0.79
C GLU A 82 -15.70 -12.10 1.91
N SER A 83 -15.38 -12.62 3.08
CA SER A 83 -14.88 -11.81 4.20
C SER A 83 -13.54 -11.14 3.87
N TYR A 84 -12.64 -11.87 3.22
CA TYR A 84 -11.35 -11.33 2.80
C TYR A 84 -11.52 -10.22 1.77
N ILE A 85 -12.36 -10.42 0.76
CA ILE A 85 -12.66 -9.40 -0.25
C ILE A 85 -13.19 -8.15 0.42
N LYS A 86 -14.15 -8.29 1.32
CA LYS A 86 -14.77 -7.16 2.01
C LYS A 86 -13.79 -6.38 2.87
N LYS A 87 -12.87 -7.07 3.53
CA LYS A 87 -11.89 -6.46 4.43
C LYS A 87 -10.70 -5.83 3.70
N VAL A 88 -10.18 -6.52 2.69
CA VAL A 88 -8.90 -6.17 2.06
C VAL A 88 -9.08 -5.59 0.65
N ILE A 89 -9.87 -6.23 -0.20
CA ILE A 89 -9.96 -5.90 -1.62
C ILE A 89 -10.89 -4.72 -1.89
N ASP A 90 -12.12 -4.77 -1.37
CA ASP A 90 -13.10 -3.71 -1.58
C ASP A 90 -12.60 -2.33 -1.13
N PRO A 91 -11.90 -2.20 0.03
CA PRO A 91 -11.34 -0.91 0.42
C PRO A 91 -10.27 -0.37 -0.55
N LEU A 92 -9.66 -1.23 -1.36
CA LEU A 92 -8.70 -0.85 -2.40
C LEU A 92 -9.35 -0.59 -3.76
N GLU A 93 -10.66 -0.62 -3.88
CA GLU A 93 -11.38 -0.53 -5.16
C GLU A 93 -10.88 0.60 -6.05
N ASN A 94 -10.63 1.77 -5.49
CA ASN A 94 -10.14 2.92 -6.25
C ASN A 94 -8.80 2.64 -6.93
N LEU A 95 -7.93 1.86 -6.30
CA LEU A 95 -6.66 1.44 -6.91
C LEU A 95 -6.87 0.65 -8.21
N PHE A 96 -7.95 -0.14 -8.26
CA PHE A 96 -8.23 -1.02 -9.41
C PHE A 96 -9.07 -0.35 -10.50
N THR A 97 -9.87 0.64 -10.13
CA THR A 97 -10.91 1.18 -11.04
C THR A 97 -10.65 2.59 -11.52
N LYS A 98 -9.87 3.38 -10.79
CA LYS A 98 -9.57 4.77 -11.15
C LYS A 98 -8.14 4.91 -11.67
N LYS A 99 -7.93 5.93 -12.51
CA LYS A 99 -6.60 6.31 -12.96
C LYS A 99 -6.11 7.49 -12.13
N TYR A 100 -4.93 7.31 -11.53
CA TYR A 100 -4.28 8.37 -10.78
C TYR A 100 -2.97 8.78 -11.46
N LYS A 101 -2.67 10.06 -11.44
CA LYS A 101 -1.36 10.57 -11.92
C LYS A 101 -0.25 10.26 -10.92
N CYS A 102 -0.61 10.06 -9.65
CA CYS A 102 0.34 9.83 -8.59
C CYS A 102 -0.27 8.93 -7.50
N ILE A 103 0.54 8.06 -6.94
CA ILE A 103 0.21 7.26 -5.76
C ILE A 103 1.23 7.56 -4.67
N VAL A 104 0.76 7.89 -3.48
CA VAL A 104 1.59 8.11 -2.30
C VAL A 104 1.40 6.92 -1.35
N LEU A 105 2.50 6.30 -0.97
CA LEU A 105 2.53 5.11 -0.13
C LEU A 105 2.97 5.50 1.28
N TRP A 106 2.14 5.21 2.28
CA TRP A 106 2.37 5.53 3.68
C TRP A 106 2.64 4.26 4.47
N PHE A 107 3.91 3.85 4.48
CA PHE A 107 4.36 2.60 5.11
C PHE A 107 5.60 2.86 5.95
N GLY A 108 5.57 2.40 7.20
CA GLY A 108 6.71 2.50 8.10
C GLY A 108 7.87 1.59 7.73
N GLU A 109 8.91 1.60 8.55
CA GLU A 109 10.16 0.88 8.27
C GLU A 109 10.24 -0.52 8.89
N ASP A 110 9.29 -0.88 9.75
CA ASP A 110 9.28 -2.22 10.32
C ASP A 110 8.95 -3.30 9.29
N MET A 111 9.23 -4.53 9.61
CA MET A 111 9.05 -5.67 8.70
C MET A 111 7.61 -5.81 8.20
N PHE A 112 6.62 -5.59 9.07
CA PHE A 112 5.21 -5.69 8.70
C PHE A 112 4.86 -4.69 7.61
N CYS A 113 5.26 -3.44 7.79
CA CYS A 113 5.03 -2.38 6.82
C CYS A 113 5.79 -2.66 5.51
N GLN A 114 7.02 -3.13 5.59
CA GLN A 114 7.85 -3.37 4.40
C GLN A 114 7.33 -4.53 3.54
N MET A 115 6.81 -5.59 4.15
CA MET A 115 6.20 -6.68 3.38
C MET A 115 4.90 -6.24 2.69
N ASN A 116 4.10 -5.43 3.34
CA ASN A 116 2.91 -4.83 2.74
C ASN A 116 3.29 -3.85 1.61
N LEU A 117 4.29 -3.02 1.83
CA LEU A 117 4.81 -2.09 0.81
C LEU A 117 5.26 -2.84 -0.44
N LEU A 118 6.05 -3.89 -0.27
CA LEU A 118 6.55 -4.71 -1.38
C LEU A 118 5.40 -5.30 -2.19
N THR A 119 4.33 -5.72 -1.53
CA THR A 119 3.13 -6.27 -2.18
C THR A 119 2.44 -5.23 -3.06
N ILE A 120 2.25 -4.02 -2.55
CA ILE A 120 1.66 -2.92 -3.34
C ILE A 120 2.54 -2.54 -4.52
N LEU A 121 3.85 -2.41 -4.30
CA LEU A 121 4.79 -2.10 -5.39
C LEU A 121 4.77 -3.17 -6.48
N SER A 122 4.67 -4.44 -6.09
CA SER A 122 4.56 -5.55 -7.05
C SER A 122 3.27 -5.49 -7.85
N HIS A 123 2.17 -5.14 -7.21
CA HIS A 123 0.90 -4.93 -7.92
C HIS A 123 1.02 -3.79 -8.94
N LEU A 124 1.64 -2.68 -8.57
CA LEU A 124 1.82 -1.55 -9.47
C LEU A 124 2.66 -1.94 -10.70
N GLU A 125 3.71 -2.73 -10.51
CA GLU A 125 4.49 -3.27 -11.61
C GLU A 125 3.66 -4.22 -12.48
N GLN A 126 2.98 -5.18 -11.88
CA GLN A 126 2.17 -6.18 -12.59
C GLN A 126 1.02 -5.55 -13.37
N SER A 127 0.45 -4.46 -12.88
CA SER A 127 -0.61 -3.70 -13.56
C SER A 127 -0.09 -2.65 -14.54
N ALA A 128 1.22 -2.56 -14.73
CA ALA A 128 1.88 -1.59 -15.60
C ALA A 128 1.48 -0.13 -15.28
N TYR A 129 1.47 0.20 -14.01
CA TYR A 129 1.15 1.57 -13.56
C TYR A 129 2.21 2.56 -14.09
N GLU A 130 1.76 3.61 -14.76
CA GLU A 130 2.63 4.58 -15.42
C GLU A 130 2.78 5.91 -14.67
N GLY A 131 2.01 6.12 -13.61
CA GLY A 131 2.06 7.35 -12.82
C GLY A 131 3.27 7.41 -11.89
N LYS A 132 3.39 8.52 -11.18
CA LYS A 132 4.46 8.71 -10.19
C LYS A 132 4.10 7.98 -8.89
N VAL A 133 5.11 7.40 -8.26
CA VAL A 133 4.96 6.74 -6.96
C VAL A 133 5.90 7.39 -5.96
N TYR A 134 5.36 7.80 -4.84
CA TYR A 134 6.11 8.35 -3.73
C TYR A 134 5.94 7.47 -2.49
N LEU A 135 7.02 7.32 -1.75
CA LEU A 135 7.00 6.63 -0.46
C LEU A 135 7.24 7.64 0.66
N ASN A 136 6.37 7.64 1.64
CA ASN A 136 6.59 8.35 2.89
C ASN A 136 6.63 7.32 4.03
N SER A 137 7.79 7.20 4.66
CA SER A 137 8.03 6.25 5.76
C SER A 137 8.00 6.91 7.14
N PHE A 138 7.43 8.11 7.21
CA PHE A 138 7.33 8.92 8.45
C PHE A 138 8.67 9.49 8.93
N ARG A 139 9.63 9.61 8.02
CA ARG A 139 10.86 10.39 8.22
C ARG A 139 10.73 11.74 7.53
N GLU A 140 11.70 12.62 7.78
CA GLU A 140 11.77 13.92 7.12
C GLU A 140 11.96 13.83 5.62
N ASP A 141 12.44 12.70 5.13
CA ASP A 141 12.74 12.48 3.73
C ASP A 141 11.63 11.74 3.01
N GLU A 142 11.25 12.26 1.87
CA GLU A 142 10.34 11.64 0.92
C GLU A 142 11.16 11.01 -0.22
N PHE A 143 10.88 9.78 -0.56
CA PHE A 143 11.57 9.07 -1.62
C PHE A 143 10.67 8.82 -2.81
N LYS A 144 11.09 9.27 -3.99
CA LYS A 144 10.45 8.85 -5.23
C LYS A 144 10.87 7.44 -5.57
N VAL A 145 9.90 6.58 -5.84
CA VAL A 145 10.16 5.22 -6.31
C VAL A 145 10.49 5.27 -7.80
N ASN A 146 11.75 5.05 -8.14
CA ASN A 146 12.24 5.23 -9.51
C ASN A 146 12.22 3.97 -10.38
N GLN A 147 12.18 2.79 -9.77
CA GLN A 147 12.23 1.52 -10.48
C GLN A 147 11.19 0.57 -9.90
N ILE A 148 10.09 0.41 -10.61
CA ILE A 148 9.02 -0.51 -10.21
C ILE A 148 9.27 -1.93 -10.78
N GLU A 149 10.03 -2.04 -11.86
CA GLU A 149 10.19 -3.26 -12.65
C GLU A 149 10.79 -4.46 -11.91
N LEU A 150 11.48 -4.19 -10.81
CA LEU A 150 12.13 -5.24 -10.04
C LEU A 150 11.31 -5.75 -8.85
N TYR A 151 10.21 -5.09 -8.52
CA TYR A 151 9.50 -5.40 -7.28
C TYR A 151 8.75 -6.73 -7.31
N SER A 152 8.20 -7.13 -8.44
CA SER A 152 7.56 -8.44 -8.56
C SER A 152 8.55 -9.58 -8.39
N SER A 153 9.77 -9.42 -8.90
CA SER A 153 10.83 -10.41 -8.72
C SER A 153 11.23 -10.53 -7.25
N ILE A 154 11.45 -9.41 -6.57
CA ILE A 154 11.78 -9.37 -5.14
C ILE A 154 10.62 -9.95 -4.31
N TYR A 155 9.38 -9.60 -4.63
CA TYR A 155 8.20 -10.13 -3.98
C TYR A 155 8.13 -11.65 -4.09
N ASN A 156 8.34 -12.20 -5.29
CA ASN A 156 8.34 -13.65 -5.49
C ASN A 156 9.43 -14.33 -4.68
N GLU A 157 10.63 -13.78 -4.68
CA GLU A 157 11.72 -14.34 -3.92
C GLU A 157 11.45 -14.33 -2.41
N VAL A 158 11.03 -13.18 -1.87
CA VAL A 158 10.88 -12.98 -0.42
C VAL A 158 9.59 -13.61 0.11
N LEU A 159 8.46 -13.38 -0.55
CA LEU A 159 7.15 -13.74 0.00
C LEU A 159 6.58 -15.05 -0.53
N VAL A 160 6.90 -15.41 -1.77
CA VAL A 160 6.37 -16.63 -2.38
C VAL A 160 7.30 -17.81 -2.16
N ASN A 161 8.59 -17.67 -2.47
CA ASN A 161 9.54 -18.76 -2.49
C ASN A 161 10.25 -19.02 -1.14
N HIS A 162 10.60 -17.97 -0.40
CA HIS A 162 11.43 -18.08 0.80
C HIS A 162 10.71 -17.88 2.12
N LYS A 163 9.45 -17.51 2.09
CA LYS A 163 8.68 -17.28 3.32
C LYS A 163 8.62 -18.51 4.23
N LYS A 164 8.69 -19.71 3.66
CA LYS A 164 8.66 -20.97 4.40
C LYS A 164 9.98 -21.25 5.14
N ASP A 165 11.06 -20.59 4.75
CA ASP A 165 12.39 -20.81 5.27
C ASP A 165 12.75 -19.78 6.37
N LEU A 166 11.87 -18.85 6.65
CA LEU A 166 12.02 -17.91 7.75
C LEU A 166 11.58 -18.58 9.06
N PRO A 167 12.44 -18.56 10.10
CA PRO A 167 12.11 -19.17 11.40
C PRO A 167 10.92 -18.50 12.08
#